data_6daec083e201b2f823281abb2d9c1f3f
#
_entry.id   6daec083e201b2f823281abb2d9c1f3f
#
_cell.length_a   1.000
_cell.length_b   1.000
_cell.length_c   1.000
_cell.angle_alpha   90.00
_cell.angle_beta   90.00
_cell.angle_gamma   90.00
#
_symmetry.space_group_name_H-M   'P 1'
#
loop_
_entity.id
_entity.type
_entity.pdbx_description
1 polymer ?
#
loop_
_entity_poly.entity_id
_entity_poly.type
_entity_poly.pdbx_seq_one_letter_code
_entity_poly.pdbx_strand_id
1 'polypeptide(L)'
;MDESTGSTLPTRDRILRATVELLRRQGYDGTGVKQIAREADATLGSLYHFFPDGKGQLAAEALRVDADHYASLLRQGMESSEDPAEGIVAFAHLHIEELRASEWRDACLASAAALERIGHSAPVQHDYETALSTWRDIIAARLRAVGVDEATADDAACFALSALEGAEIQCRATRSEKPLVTAGTHLADLFRGLHPTP
;
A
#
# COMPACT_ATOMS: atom_id res chain seq x y z
N MET A 1 -19.66 35.25 9.16
CA MET A 1 -19.16 34.85 7.81
C MET A 1 -18.49 33.53 8.02
N ASP A 2 -19.23 32.48 7.71
CA ASP A 2 -18.80 31.09 7.91
C ASP A 2 -18.13 30.62 6.60
N GLU A 3 -16.81 30.61 6.57
CA GLU A 3 -16.05 30.03 5.47
C GLU A 3 -15.97 28.52 5.67
N SER A 4 -17.07 27.84 5.30
CA SER A 4 -17.06 26.43 5.02
C SER A 4 -16.15 26.18 3.81
N THR A 5 -14.87 25.91 4.03
CA THR A 5 -13.97 25.34 3.03
C THR A 5 -14.42 23.90 2.72
N GLY A 6 -15.50 23.80 1.93
CA GLY A 6 -15.97 22.54 1.38
C GLY A 6 -14.85 21.91 0.54
N SER A 7 -14.54 20.66 0.80
CA SER A 7 -13.59 19.84 0.04
C SER A 7 -13.84 20.02 -1.46
N THR A 8 -12.81 20.43 -2.21
CA THR A 8 -12.86 20.66 -3.66
C THR A 8 -13.05 19.35 -4.48
N LEU A 9 -12.98 18.19 -3.84
CA LEU A 9 -13.10 16.89 -4.50
C LEU A 9 -14.56 16.55 -4.84
N PRO A 10 -14.83 15.89 -5.98
CA PRO A 10 -16.13 15.32 -6.31
C PRO A 10 -16.64 14.37 -5.21
N THR A 11 -17.96 14.29 -5.03
CA THR A 11 -18.58 13.46 -3.97
C THR A 11 -18.15 11.99 -4.03
N ARG A 12 -18.03 11.42 -5.23
CA ARG A 12 -17.54 10.05 -5.41
C ARG A 12 -16.14 9.86 -4.82
N ASP A 13 -15.24 10.78 -5.11
CA ASP A 13 -13.84 10.71 -4.67
C ASP A 13 -13.71 10.94 -3.16
N ARG A 14 -14.55 11.82 -2.58
CA ARG A 14 -14.62 11.98 -1.12
C ARG A 14 -15.06 10.68 -0.43
N ILE A 15 -16.09 10.00 -0.97
CA ILE A 15 -16.55 8.71 -0.45
C ILE A 15 -15.45 7.67 -0.55
N LEU A 16 -14.76 7.56 -1.69
CA LEU A 16 -13.69 6.59 -1.88
C LEU A 16 -12.51 6.87 -0.95
N ARG A 17 -12.08 8.14 -0.82
CA ARG A 17 -11.01 8.53 0.11
C ARG A 17 -11.36 8.19 1.56
N ALA A 18 -12.55 8.56 2.02
CA ALA A 18 -13.01 8.22 3.36
C ALA A 18 -13.05 6.69 3.58
N THR A 19 -13.39 5.93 2.53
CA THR A 19 -13.36 4.46 2.58
C THR A 19 -11.94 3.94 2.78
N VAL A 20 -10.96 4.41 2.00
CA VAL A 20 -9.54 4.02 2.15
C VAL A 20 -9.05 4.30 3.57
N GLU A 21 -9.26 5.54 4.07
CA GLU A 21 -8.80 5.95 5.40
C GLU A 21 -9.42 5.10 6.52
N LEU A 22 -10.72 4.80 6.44
CA LEU A 22 -11.40 3.99 7.44
C LEU A 22 -10.94 2.52 7.39
N LEU A 23 -10.80 1.96 6.19
CA LEU A 23 -10.34 0.58 6.01
C LEU A 23 -8.90 0.38 6.49
N ARG A 24 -8.00 1.34 6.22
CA ARG A 24 -6.61 1.29 6.73
C ARG A 24 -6.55 1.28 8.26
N ARG A 25 -7.46 2.02 8.93
CA ARG A 25 -7.44 2.18 10.39
C ARG A 25 -8.14 1.08 11.16
N GLN A 26 -9.23 0.55 10.65
CA GLN A 26 -10.13 -0.32 11.42
C GLN A 26 -10.57 -1.59 10.68
N GLY A 27 -10.02 -1.84 9.49
CA GLY A 27 -10.30 -3.02 8.67
C GLY A 27 -11.69 -3.02 8.04
N TYR A 28 -11.97 -4.09 7.30
CA TYR A 28 -13.25 -4.24 6.59
C TYR A 28 -14.42 -4.38 7.59
N ASP A 29 -14.34 -5.30 8.53
CA ASP A 29 -15.46 -5.58 9.43
C ASP A 29 -15.79 -4.40 10.36
N GLY A 30 -14.77 -3.65 10.77
CA GLY A 30 -14.93 -2.44 11.61
C GLY A 30 -15.51 -1.23 10.87
N THR A 31 -15.59 -1.25 9.54
CA THR A 31 -16.02 -0.10 8.73
C THR A 31 -17.47 -0.25 8.27
N GLY A 32 -18.32 0.73 8.56
CA GLY A 32 -19.73 0.75 8.15
C GLY A 32 -20.04 1.82 7.10
N VAL A 33 -20.97 1.53 6.17
CA VAL A 33 -21.34 2.49 5.09
C VAL A 33 -21.90 3.81 5.63
N LYS A 34 -22.58 3.80 6.79
CA LYS A 34 -23.06 5.04 7.44
C LYS A 34 -21.89 5.89 7.94
N GLN A 35 -20.84 5.26 8.43
CA GLN A 35 -19.63 5.95 8.86
C GLN A 35 -18.90 6.54 7.65
N ILE A 36 -18.73 5.76 6.57
CA ILE A 36 -18.13 6.23 5.32
C ILE A 36 -18.86 7.48 4.80
N ALA A 37 -20.18 7.43 4.71
CA ALA A 37 -20.97 8.56 4.23
C ALA A 37 -20.76 9.81 5.11
N ARG A 38 -20.74 9.65 6.43
CA ARG A 38 -20.48 10.75 7.37
C ARG A 38 -19.10 11.36 7.21
N GLU A 39 -18.04 10.54 7.16
CA GLU A 39 -16.67 11.02 7.00
C GLU A 39 -16.43 11.68 5.63
N ALA A 40 -17.18 11.26 4.60
CA ALA A 40 -17.12 11.84 3.25
C ALA A 40 -17.96 13.11 3.11
N ASP A 41 -18.67 13.56 4.13
CA ASP A 41 -19.70 14.59 4.02
C ASP A 41 -20.65 14.31 2.85
N ALA A 42 -21.21 13.10 2.83
CA ALA A 42 -22.11 12.61 1.79
C ALA A 42 -23.36 11.96 2.38
N THR A 43 -24.45 11.92 1.62
CA THR A 43 -25.64 11.19 2.01
C THR A 43 -25.50 9.70 1.67
N LEU A 44 -26.24 8.82 2.38
CA LEU A 44 -26.33 7.42 1.99
C LEU A 44 -26.91 7.23 0.60
N GLY A 45 -27.83 8.09 0.17
CA GLY A 45 -28.37 8.08 -1.19
C GLY A 45 -27.28 8.34 -2.23
N SER A 46 -26.41 9.33 -1.99
CA SER A 46 -25.25 9.59 -2.87
C SER A 46 -24.27 8.42 -2.87
N LEU A 47 -24.02 7.81 -1.70
CA LEU A 47 -23.13 6.64 -1.62
C LEU A 47 -23.64 5.49 -2.49
N TYR A 48 -24.90 5.09 -2.34
CA TYR A 48 -25.49 4.00 -3.12
C TYR A 48 -25.72 4.37 -4.60
N HIS A 49 -25.81 5.67 -4.93
CA HIS A 49 -25.83 6.12 -6.32
C HIS A 49 -24.50 5.83 -7.03
N PHE A 50 -23.37 6.13 -6.38
CA PHE A 50 -22.03 5.90 -6.96
C PHE A 50 -21.54 4.46 -6.77
N PHE A 51 -21.96 3.79 -5.71
CA PHE A 51 -21.52 2.45 -5.33
C PHE A 51 -22.74 1.56 -5.02
N PRO A 52 -23.48 1.14 -6.06
CA PRO A 52 -24.75 0.41 -5.90
C PRO A 52 -24.60 -0.93 -5.17
N ASP A 53 -23.42 -1.61 -5.31
CA ASP A 53 -23.15 -2.85 -4.59
C ASP A 53 -22.66 -2.62 -3.16
N GLY A 54 -22.65 -1.36 -2.71
CA GLY A 54 -22.41 -0.97 -1.33
C GLY A 54 -20.98 -1.23 -0.85
N LYS A 55 -20.84 -1.77 0.36
CA LYS A 55 -19.55 -1.91 1.05
C LYS A 55 -18.55 -2.80 0.30
N GLY A 56 -19.04 -3.85 -0.39
CA GLY A 56 -18.17 -4.75 -1.15
C GLY A 56 -17.47 -4.04 -2.30
N GLN A 57 -18.23 -3.26 -3.07
CA GLN A 57 -17.70 -2.45 -4.18
C GLN A 57 -16.72 -1.37 -3.65
N LEU A 58 -17.12 -0.66 -2.60
CA LEU A 58 -16.27 0.36 -1.96
C LEU A 58 -14.94 -0.22 -1.51
N ALA A 59 -14.94 -1.40 -0.89
CA ALA A 59 -13.72 -2.04 -0.42
C ALA A 59 -12.81 -2.48 -1.59
N ALA A 60 -13.37 -3.03 -2.65
CA ALA A 60 -12.61 -3.41 -3.83
C ALA A 60 -11.98 -2.20 -4.53
N GLU A 61 -12.75 -1.11 -4.69
CA GLU A 61 -12.21 0.12 -5.29
C GLU A 61 -11.17 0.80 -4.37
N ALA A 62 -11.41 0.81 -3.06
CA ALA A 62 -10.45 1.34 -2.08
C ALA A 62 -9.14 0.55 -2.08
N LEU A 63 -9.21 -0.78 -2.19
CA LEU A 63 -8.03 -1.64 -2.29
C LEU A 63 -7.18 -1.29 -3.52
N ARG A 64 -7.80 -1.08 -4.68
CA ARG A 64 -7.07 -0.69 -5.90
C ARG A 64 -6.39 0.68 -5.76
N VAL A 65 -7.10 1.67 -5.22
CA VAL A 65 -6.53 3.00 -4.97
C VAL A 65 -5.34 2.93 -4.02
N ASP A 66 -5.45 2.14 -2.96
CA ASP A 66 -4.39 1.93 -1.99
C ASP A 66 -3.18 1.21 -2.61
N ALA A 67 -3.44 0.17 -3.41
CA ALA A 67 -2.41 -0.59 -4.11
C ALA A 67 -1.65 0.27 -5.13
N ASP A 68 -2.36 1.14 -5.87
CA ASP A 68 -1.77 2.08 -6.81
C ASP A 68 -0.92 3.14 -6.09
N HIS A 69 -1.37 3.62 -4.93
CA HIS A 69 -0.61 4.53 -4.10
C HIS A 69 0.71 3.89 -3.60
N TYR A 70 0.64 2.67 -3.05
CA TYR A 70 1.82 1.92 -2.64
C TYR A 70 2.78 1.67 -3.81
N ALA A 71 2.26 1.28 -4.99
CA ALA A 71 3.05 1.12 -6.20
C ALA A 71 3.76 2.43 -6.62
N SER A 72 3.07 3.57 -6.47
CA SER A 72 3.66 4.89 -6.77
C SER A 72 4.79 5.23 -5.80
N LEU A 73 4.60 4.99 -4.51
CA LEU A 73 5.61 5.20 -3.48
C LEU A 73 6.83 4.30 -3.71
N LEU A 74 6.58 3.03 -4.05
CA LEU A 74 7.65 2.06 -4.36
C LEU A 74 8.44 2.48 -5.61
N ARG A 75 7.77 2.92 -6.69
CA ARG A 75 8.46 3.48 -7.86
C ARG A 75 9.28 4.69 -7.49
N GLN A 76 8.72 5.64 -6.75
CA GLN A 76 9.44 6.84 -6.32
C GLN A 76 10.73 6.49 -5.57
N GLY A 77 10.68 5.54 -4.64
CA GLY A 77 11.87 5.07 -3.94
C GLY A 77 12.86 4.38 -4.89
N MET A 78 12.40 3.39 -5.65
CA MET A 78 13.24 2.57 -6.53
C MET A 78 13.85 3.34 -7.70
N GLU A 79 13.24 4.44 -8.13
CA GLU A 79 13.72 5.31 -9.22
C GLU A 79 14.54 6.50 -8.71
N SER A 80 14.67 6.69 -7.40
CA SER A 80 15.45 7.79 -6.80
C SER A 80 16.95 7.66 -6.99
N SER A 81 17.44 6.46 -7.32
CA SER A 81 18.86 6.16 -7.61
C SER A 81 18.98 5.13 -8.75
N GLU A 82 20.11 5.14 -9.44
CA GLU A 82 20.49 4.08 -10.39
C GLU A 82 20.79 2.76 -9.66
N ASP A 83 21.27 2.80 -8.42
CA ASP A 83 21.51 1.64 -7.56
C ASP A 83 20.19 1.16 -6.90
N PRO A 84 19.70 -0.06 -7.25
CA PRO A 84 18.51 -0.62 -6.61
C PRO A 84 18.62 -0.75 -5.08
N ALA A 85 19.84 -0.90 -4.56
CA ALA A 85 20.09 -0.97 -3.13
C ALA A 85 19.81 0.37 -2.43
N GLU A 86 20.16 1.49 -3.05
CA GLU A 86 19.77 2.82 -2.55
C GLU A 86 18.28 3.06 -2.72
N GLY A 87 17.71 2.60 -3.85
CA GLY A 87 16.28 2.71 -4.14
C GLY A 87 15.39 2.06 -3.10
N ILE A 88 15.72 0.85 -2.65
CA ILE A 88 14.92 0.14 -1.64
C ILE A 88 15.02 0.80 -0.26
N VAL A 89 16.18 1.38 0.09
CA VAL A 89 16.34 2.19 1.32
C VAL A 89 15.49 3.46 1.23
N ALA A 90 15.51 4.14 0.09
CA ALA A 90 14.70 5.33 -0.14
C ALA A 90 13.20 5.02 -0.01
N PHE A 91 12.72 3.92 -0.60
CA PHE A 91 11.35 3.47 -0.41
C PHE A 91 11.02 3.23 1.07
N ALA A 92 11.88 2.52 1.81
CA ALA A 92 11.65 2.27 3.23
C ALA A 92 11.49 3.58 4.02
N HIS A 93 12.27 4.61 3.72
CA HIS A 93 12.13 5.93 4.34
C HIS A 93 10.83 6.63 3.97
N LEU A 94 10.43 6.62 2.69
CA LEU A 94 9.14 7.20 2.25
C LEU A 94 7.97 6.52 2.96
N HIS A 95 8.01 5.20 3.08
CA HIS A 95 6.97 4.44 3.77
C HIS A 95 6.92 4.74 5.29
N ILE A 96 8.08 4.91 5.93
CA ILE A 96 8.18 5.35 7.32
C ILE A 96 7.52 6.72 7.53
N GLU A 97 7.73 7.68 6.62
CA GLU A 97 7.12 9.00 6.73
C GLU A 97 5.58 8.93 6.68
N GLU A 98 5.01 8.08 5.83
CA GLU A 98 3.56 7.86 5.82
C GLU A 98 3.05 7.22 7.12
N LEU A 99 3.74 6.20 7.64
CA LEU A 99 3.38 5.59 8.91
C LEU A 99 3.46 6.58 10.08
N ARG A 100 4.45 7.46 10.09
CA ARG A 100 4.57 8.55 11.07
C ARG A 100 3.41 9.54 10.94
N ALA A 101 3.09 9.96 9.71
CA ALA A 101 2.00 10.89 9.44
C ALA A 101 0.64 10.37 9.92
N SER A 102 0.42 9.05 9.86
CA SER A 102 -0.78 8.39 10.39
C SER A 102 -0.70 8.06 11.88
N GLU A 103 0.39 8.46 12.58
CA GLU A 103 0.67 8.07 13.97
C GLU A 103 0.72 6.52 14.12
N TRP A 104 1.27 5.82 13.14
CA TRP A 104 1.39 4.35 13.09
C TRP A 104 0.05 3.60 13.05
N ARG A 105 -1.04 4.27 12.65
CA ARG A 105 -2.38 3.68 12.65
C ARG A 105 -2.76 3.02 11.34
N ASP A 106 -2.29 3.56 10.23
CA ASP A 106 -2.69 3.08 8.90
C ASP A 106 -1.93 1.81 8.53
N ALA A 107 -2.67 0.80 8.03
CA ALA A 107 -2.12 -0.44 7.49
C ALA A 107 -2.01 -0.35 5.97
N CYS A 108 -1.14 -1.17 5.38
CA CYS A 108 -1.32 -1.57 3.99
C CYS A 108 -2.69 -2.24 3.84
N LEU A 109 -3.59 -1.61 3.09
CA LEU A 109 -4.96 -2.11 2.95
C LEU A 109 -4.99 -3.47 2.23
N ALA A 110 -4.08 -3.68 1.28
CA ALA A 110 -3.95 -4.94 0.57
C ALA A 110 -3.67 -6.10 1.54
N SER A 111 -2.69 -5.94 2.43
CA SER A 111 -2.35 -6.95 3.44
C SER A 111 -3.44 -7.13 4.49
N ALA A 112 -4.08 -6.04 4.94
CA ALA A 112 -5.20 -6.12 5.88
C ALA A 112 -6.41 -6.85 5.26
N ALA A 113 -6.76 -6.50 4.00
CA ALA A 113 -7.84 -7.16 3.28
C ALA A 113 -7.55 -8.65 3.01
N ALA A 114 -6.29 -8.98 2.72
CA ALA A 114 -5.86 -10.36 2.55
C ALA A 114 -6.13 -11.18 3.81
N LEU A 115 -5.72 -10.70 4.98
CA LEU A 115 -5.92 -11.40 6.25
C LEU A 115 -7.40 -11.62 6.59
N GLU A 116 -8.25 -10.65 6.30
CA GLU A 116 -9.68 -10.71 6.64
C GLU A 116 -10.53 -11.45 5.59
N ARG A 117 -10.14 -11.45 4.32
CA ARG A 117 -11.02 -11.82 3.20
C ARG A 117 -10.47 -12.92 2.29
N ILE A 118 -9.22 -13.37 2.43
CA ILE A 118 -8.69 -14.53 1.68
C ILE A 118 -9.55 -15.76 1.98
N GLY A 119 -9.96 -16.45 0.91
CA GLY A 119 -10.84 -17.61 1.01
C GLY A 119 -12.33 -17.28 1.13
N HIS A 120 -12.72 -16.00 1.31
CA HIS A 120 -14.12 -15.57 1.44
C HIS A 120 -14.61 -14.67 0.30
N SER A 121 -13.71 -14.12 -0.52
CA SER A 121 -14.04 -13.19 -1.61
C SER A 121 -13.05 -13.33 -2.76
N ALA A 122 -13.44 -14.01 -3.83
CA ALA A 122 -12.60 -14.16 -5.02
C ALA A 122 -12.17 -12.81 -5.67
N PRO A 123 -13.02 -11.76 -5.75
CA PRO A 123 -12.57 -10.47 -6.25
C PRO A 123 -11.46 -9.82 -5.40
N VAL A 124 -11.58 -9.86 -4.07
CA VAL A 124 -10.55 -9.31 -3.16
C VAL A 124 -9.24 -10.08 -3.30
N GLN A 125 -9.30 -11.40 -3.40
CA GLN A 125 -8.12 -12.23 -3.63
C GLN A 125 -7.43 -11.86 -4.96
N HIS A 126 -8.18 -11.72 -6.03
CA HIS A 126 -7.64 -11.34 -7.34
C HIS A 126 -7.01 -9.94 -7.33
N ASP A 127 -7.68 -8.95 -6.73
CA ASP A 127 -7.13 -7.59 -6.60
C ASP A 127 -5.83 -7.59 -5.76
N TYR A 128 -5.75 -8.42 -4.70
CA TYR A 128 -4.54 -8.58 -3.90
C TYR A 128 -3.40 -9.25 -4.68
N GLU A 129 -3.67 -10.34 -5.39
CA GLU A 129 -2.68 -11.02 -6.25
C GLU A 129 -2.12 -10.06 -7.32
N THR A 130 -2.99 -9.23 -7.91
CA THR A 130 -2.60 -8.20 -8.87
C THR A 130 -1.70 -7.14 -8.25
N ALA A 131 -2.03 -6.66 -7.07
CA ALA A 131 -1.21 -5.70 -6.33
C ALA A 131 0.19 -6.27 -6.04
N LEU A 132 0.26 -7.48 -5.48
CA LEU A 132 1.53 -8.16 -5.20
C LEU A 132 2.39 -8.36 -6.46
N SER A 133 1.76 -8.75 -7.58
CA SER A 133 2.48 -8.90 -8.85
C SER A 133 3.07 -7.56 -9.30
N THR A 134 2.26 -6.51 -9.29
CA THR A 134 2.69 -5.16 -9.68
C THR A 134 3.87 -4.67 -8.83
N TRP A 135 3.82 -4.84 -7.51
CA TRP A 135 4.88 -4.40 -6.62
C TRP A 135 6.17 -5.19 -6.79
N ARG A 136 6.07 -6.52 -6.97
CA ARG A 136 7.23 -7.37 -7.29
C ARG A 136 7.87 -6.98 -8.61
N ASP A 137 7.05 -6.73 -9.64
CA ASP A 137 7.53 -6.33 -10.96
C ASP A 137 8.32 -5.01 -10.92
N ILE A 138 7.93 -4.05 -10.09
CA ILE A 138 8.66 -2.78 -9.90
C ILE A 138 10.07 -3.06 -9.36
N ILE A 139 10.19 -3.88 -8.32
CA ILE A 139 11.49 -4.22 -7.72
C ILE A 139 12.34 -5.04 -8.70
N ALA A 140 11.78 -6.11 -9.26
CA ALA A 140 12.47 -7.01 -10.17
C ALA A 140 12.96 -6.29 -11.43
N ALA A 141 12.17 -5.36 -11.98
CA ALA A 141 12.59 -4.56 -13.13
C ALA A 141 13.84 -3.74 -12.86
N ARG A 142 13.97 -3.17 -11.65
CA ARG A 142 15.17 -2.41 -11.27
C ARG A 142 16.40 -3.30 -11.10
N LEU A 143 16.23 -4.50 -10.54
CA LEU A 143 17.32 -5.49 -10.42
C LEU A 143 17.76 -5.98 -11.80
N ARG A 144 16.83 -6.29 -12.70
CA ARG A 144 17.15 -6.66 -14.08
C ARG A 144 17.88 -5.55 -14.84
N ALA A 145 17.52 -4.30 -14.61
CA ALA A 145 18.16 -3.15 -15.26
C ALA A 145 19.65 -3.02 -14.95
N VAL A 146 20.10 -3.55 -13.80
CA VAL A 146 21.52 -3.59 -13.41
C VAL A 146 22.20 -4.94 -13.67
N GLY A 147 21.56 -5.84 -14.43
CA GLY A 147 22.15 -7.08 -14.92
C GLY A 147 21.89 -8.32 -14.08
N VAL A 148 21.02 -8.26 -13.07
CA VAL A 148 20.57 -9.46 -12.35
C VAL A 148 19.67 -10.30 -13.29
N ASP A 149 19.87 -11.61 -13.34
CA ASP A 149 19.05 -12.50 -14.15
C ASP A 149 17.60 -12.53 -13.68
N GLU A 150 16.69 -12.91 -14.58
CA GLU A 150 15.23 -12.83 -14.36
C GLU A 150 14.78 -13.63 -13.13
N ALA A 151 15.22 -14.87 -12.99
CA ALA A 151 14.80 -15.75 -11.88
C ALA A 151 15.28 -15.22 -10.53
N THR A 152 16.54 -14.79 -10.45
CA THR A 152 17.13 -14.20 -9.24
C THR A 152 16.46 -12.86 -8.89
N ALA A 153 16.13 -12.03 -9.88
CA ALA A 153 15.45 -10.77 -9.67
C ALA A 153 14.02 -10.98 -9.12
N ASP A 154 13.29 -11.95 -9.65
CA ASP A 154 11.93 -12.27 -9.20
C ASP A 154 11.91 -12.85 -7.78
N ASP A 155 12.85 -13.74 -7.45
CA ASP A 155 12.99 -14.30 -6.10
C ASP A 155 13.38 -13.21 -5.08
N ALA A 156 14.31 -12.34 -5.44
CA ALA A 156 14.73 -11.22 -4.60
C ALA A 156 13.59 -10.22 -4.38
N ALA A 157 12.81 -9.92 -5.41
CA ALA A 157 11.64 -9.05 -5.30
C ALA A 157 10.54 -9.65 -4.39
N CYS A 158 10.30 -10.96 -4.52
CA CYS A 158 9.37 -11.68 -3.65
C CYS A 158 9.81 -11.61 -2.18
N PHE A 159 11.09 -11.86 -1.91
CA PHE A 159 11.65 -11.77 -0.55
C PHE A 159 11.61 -10.33 -0.02
N ALA A 160 11.97 -9.35 -0.84
CA ALA A 160 11.96 -7.95 -0.45
C ALA A 160 10.58 -7.49 -0.01
N LEU A 161 9.54 -7.81 -0.80
CA LEU A 161 8.18 -7.45 -0.46
C LEU A 161 7.72 -8.14 0.83
N SER A 162 8.03 -9.43 1.01
CA SER A 162 7.71 -10.17 2.23
C SER A 162 8.36 -9.57 3.48
N ALA A 163 9.62 -9.11 3.36
CA ALA A 163 10.35 -8.48 4.45
C ALA A 163 9.77 -7.09 4.80
N LEU A 164 9.42 -6.28 3.80
CA LEU A 164 8.84 -4.95 3.96
C LEU A 164 7.46 -5.01 4.61
N GLU A 165 6.58 -5.88 4.13
CA GLU A 165 5.24 -6.09 4.70
C GLU A 165 5.32 -6.56 6.16
N GLY A 166 6.21 -7.52 6.46
CA GLY A 166 6.44 -7.97 7.83
C GLY A 166 7.02 -6.88 8.74
N ALA A 167 7.91 -6.03 8.21
CA ALA A 167 8.48 -4.91 8.93
C ALA A 167 7.45 -3.82 9.22
N GLU A 168 6.55 -3.52 8.26
CA GLU A 168 5.44 -2.58 8.46
C GLU A 168 4.57 -2.97 9.66
N ILE A 169 4.13 -4.24 9.72
CA ILE A 169 3.33 -4.75 10.85
C ILE A 169 4.05 -4.51 12.18
N GLN A 170 5.36 -4.75 12.24
CA GLN A 170 6.16 -4.53 13.44
C GLN A 170 6.30 -3.03 13.76
N CYS A 171 6.49 -2.17 12.75
CA CYS A 171 6.55 -0.71 12.95
C CYS A 171 5.27 -0.19 13.60
N ARG A 172 4.11 -0.64 13.13
CA ARG A 172 2.82 -0.26 13.68
C ARG A 172 2.62 -0.77 15.11
N ALA A 173 2.95 -2.04 15.35
CA ALA A 173 2.81 -2.66 16.67
C ALA A 173 3.69 -2.03 17.74
N THR A 174 4.90 -1.60 17.37
CA THR A 174 5.89 -1.03 18.29
C THR A 174 5.97 0.50 18.26
N ARG A 175 5.26 1.15 17.33
CA ARG A 175 5.35 2.58 17.03
C ARG A 175 6.80 3.04 16.82
N SER A 176 7.54 2.28 16.04
CA SER A 176 8.97 2.47 15.80
C SER A 176 9.30 2.23 14.34
N GLU A 177 10.17 3.05 13.79
CA GLU A 177 10.68 2.89 12.42
C GLU A 177 11.71 1.78 12.28
N LYS A 178 12.29 1.34 13.42
CA LYS A 178 13.41 0.40 13.43
C LYS A 178 13.22 -0.83 12.55
N PRO A 179 12.06 -1.52 12.51
CA PRO A 179 11.88 -2.69 11.65
C PRO A 179 12.04 -2.38 10.17
N LEU A 180 11.45 -1.29 9.65
CA LEU A 180 11.58 -0.90 8.24
C LEU A 180 12.99 -0.42 7.89
N VAL A 181 13.64 0.36 8.78
CA VAL A 181 15.05 0.74 8.61
C VAL A 181 15.93 -0.51 8.52
N THR A 182 15.71 -1.49 9.40
CA THR A 182 16.46 -2.75 9.39
C THR A 182 16.20 -3.55 8.12
N ALA A 183 14.94 -3.69 7.70
CA ALA A 183 14.59 -4.39 6.47
C ALA A 183 15.22 -3.72 5.24
N GLY A 184 15.10 -2.40 5.10
CA GLY A 184 15.71 -1.64 4.01
C GLY A 184 17.22 -1.81 3.93
N THR A 185 17.92 -1.76 5.08
CA THR A 185 19.39 -1.97 5.15
C THR A 185 19.79 -3.36 4.68
N HIS A 186 19.16 -4.41 5.19
CA HIS A 186 19.49 -5.78 4.81
C HIS A 186 19.07 -6.13 3.39
N LEU A 187 17.99 -5.54 2.87
CA LEU A 187 17.62 -5.67 1.46
C LEU A 187 18.63 -4.98 0.55
N ALA A 188 19.14 -3.82 0.95
CA ALA A 188 20.20 -3.15 0.20
C ALA A 188 21.48 -3.99 0.14
N ASP A 189 21.87 -4.62 1.24
CA ASP A 189 23.04 -5.54 1.26
C ASP A 189 22.79 -6.77 0.39
N LEU A 190 21.58 -7.34 0.43
CA LEU A 190 21.18 -8.42 -0.47
C LEU A 190 21.31 -7.99 -1.94
N PHE A 191 20.72 -6.85 -2.32
CA PHE A 191 20.73 -6.37 -3.71
C PHE A 191 22.14 -6.12 -4.22
N ARG A 192 23.03 -5.53 -3.40
CA ARG A 192 24.45 -5.39 -3.77
C ARG A 192 25.15 -6.73 -4.00
N GLY A 193 24.80 -7.76 -3.21
CA GLY A 193 25.34 -9.10 -3.37
C GLY A 193 24.87 -9.84 -4.63
N LEU A 194 23.79 -9.38 -5.29
CA LEU A 194 23.27 -9.96 -6.53
C LEU A 194 23.93 -9.40 -7.79
N HIS A 195 24.67 -8.28 -7.69
CA HIS A 195 25.38 -7.75 -8.86
C HIS A 195 26.45 -8.74 -9.31
N PRO A 196 26.54 -9.07 -10.61
CA PRO A 196 27.65 -9.83 -11.11
C PRO A 196 28.94 -9.08 -10.78
N THR A 197 29.84 -9.74 -10.05
CA THR A 197 31.18 -9.19 -9.81
C THR A 197 31.84 -8.97 -11.18
N PRO A 198 32.41 -7.80 -11.46
CA PRO A 198 33.01 -7.47 -12.74
C PRO A 198 34.17 -8.42 -13.13
#